data_6e6285e25fcb48de5cc1d74b5a095739
#
_entry.id   6e6285e25fcb48de5cc1d74b5a095739
#
_cell.length_a   1.000
_cell.length_b   1.000
_cell.length_c   1.000
_cell.angle_alpha   90.00
_cell.angle_beta   90.00
_cell.angle_gamma   90.00
#
_symmetry.space_group_name_H-M   'P 1'
#
loop_
_entity.id
_entity.type
_entity.pdbx_description
1 polymer ?
#
loop_
_entity_poly.entity_id
_entity_poly.type
_entity_poly.pdbx_seq_one_letter_code
_entity_poly.pdbx_strand_id
1 'polypeptide(L)'
;MDNNNIAVGLDIGTTKIVAMVGRQDAYGKIEVLGTGKAKSLGVHRGVVNNITQTIQSIQQSVDEAESASGEKIGTVVVGIAGQHIRSLHHSDYITRSNSDKVIDENDIDRLINQVYKLVMLPGEEIIHVLPQDFKVDGQAEIKTPIGMYGG
;
A
#
# COMPACT_ATOMS: atom_id res chain seq x y z
N MET A 1 21.97 19.43 -7.05
CA MET A 1 21.90 18.29 -6.13
C MET A 1 20.48 17.80 -6.20
N ASP A 2 20.28 16.62 -6.75
CA ASP A 2 18.94 16.12 -7.07
C ASP A 2 18.16 15.82 -5.79
N ASN A 3 17.11 16.61 -5.54
CA ASN A 3 16.15 16.45 -4.45
C ASN A 3 15.24 15.19 -4.60
N ASN A 4 15.63 14.26 -5.47
CA ASN A 4 14.74 13.22 -5.97
C ASN A 4 14.68 11.94 -5.12
N ASN A 5 15.39 11.88 -3.98
CA ASN A 5 15.45 10.67 -3.16
C ASN A 5 14.89 10.84 -1.74
N ILE A 6 14.16 11.94 -1.48
CA ILE A 6 13.52 12.15 -0.17
C ILE A 6 12.14 11.50 -0.20
N ALA A 7 11.87 10.68 0.80
CA ALA A 7 10.57 10.09 1.05
C ALA A 7 10.11 10.47 2.47
N VAL A 8 8.82 10.73 2.61
CA VAL A 8 8.22 11.04 3.90
C VAL A 8 7.12 10.02 4.19
N GLY A 9 7.27 9.32 5.29
CA GLY A 9 6.26 8.40 5.82
C GLY A 9 5.46 9.06 6.94
N LEU A 10 4.15 8.88 6.93
CA LEU A 10 3.24 9.31 8.00
C LEU A 10 2.46 8.09 8.51
N ASP A 11 2.64 7.77 9.78
CA ASP A 11 1.87 6.73 10.46
C ASP A 11 0.83 7.36 11.39
N ILE A 12 -0.44 7.12 11.11
CA ILE A 12 -1.57 7.64 11.88
C ILE A 12 -2.09 6.53 12.79
N GLY A 13 -1.45 6.40 13.95
CA GLY A 13 -1.80 5.40 14.95
C GLY A 13 -2.85 5.89 15.94
N THR A 14 -3.38 4.97 16.75
CA THR A 14 -4.37 5.28 17.81
C THR A 14 -3.74 6.02 18.99
N THR A 15 -2.48 5.75 19.28
CA THR A 15 -1.78 6.33 20.46
C THR A 15 -0.90 7.51 20.08
N LYS A 16 -0.27 7.42 18.93
CA LYS A 16 0.69 8.42 18.43
C LYS A 16 0.56 8.56 16.91
N ILE A 17 0.90 9.74 16.40
CA ILE A 17 1.13 10.01 15.00
C ILE A 17 2.63 10.30 14.83
N VAL A 18 3.25 9.71 13.82
CA VAL A 18 4.68 9.84 13.56
C VAL A 18 4.89 10.21 12.10
N ALA A 19 5.60 11.30 11.86
CA ALA A 19 6.14 11.66 10.57
C ALA A 19 7.65 11.37 10.54
N MET A 20 8.14 10.79 9.46
CA MET A 20 9.54 10.43 9.29
C MET A 20 10.02 10.85 7.91
N VAL A 21 11.07 11.66 7.88
CA VAL A 21 11.76 12.09 6.65
C VAL A 21 12.99 11.22 6.46
N GLY A 22 13.09 10.59 5.31
CA GLY A 22 14.22 9.74 4.96
C GLY A 22 14.74 10.02 3.56
N ARG A 23 15.99 9.66 3.34
CA ARG A 23 16.64 9.73 2.03
C ARG A 23 17.26 8.39 1.69
N GLN A 24 17.08 7.95 0.46
CA GLN A 24 17.74 6.75 -0.03
C GLN A 24 19.10 7.13 -0.66
N ASP A 25 20.16 6.45 -0.26
CA ASP A 25 21.48 6.61 -0.84
C ASP A 25 21.61 5.82 -2.16
N ALA A 26 22.77 5.98 -2.83
CA ALA A 26 23.05 5.30 -4.09
C ALA A 26 23.07 3.76 -4.01
N TYR A 27 23.15 3.21 -2.81
CA TYR A 27 23.17 1.77 -2.53
C TYR A 27 21.80 1.24 -2.06
N GLY A 28 20.77 2.08 -2.07
CA GLY A 28 19.43 1.72 -1.63
C GLY A 28 19.21 1.74 -0.11
N LYS A 29 20.20 2.18 0.68
CA LYS A 29 20.09 2.31 2.12
C LYS A 29 19.32 3.59 2.48
N ILE A 30 18.40 3.48 3.43
CA ILE A 30 17.61 4.62 3.92
C ILE A 30 18.34 5.27 5.09
N GLU A 31 18.59 6.57 4.97
CA GLU A 31 19.04 7.45 6.05
C GLU A 31 17.84 8.24 6.57
N VAL A 32 17.61 8.22 7.88
CA VAL A 32 16.56 9.03 8.52
C VAL A 32 17.13 10.42 8.79
N LEU A 33 16.52 11.43 8.17
CA LEU A 33 16.94 12.84 8.29
C LEU A 33 16.27 13.52 9.46
N GLY A 34 15.03 13.14 9.78
CA GLY A 34 14.28 13.72 10.88
C GLY A 34 13.00 12.97 11.15
N THR A 35 12.52 13.08 12.38
CA THR A 35 11.25 12.49 12.81
C THR A 35 10.48 13.50 13.65
N GLY A 36 9.16 13.47 13.52
CA GLY A 36 8.25 14.20 14.39
C GLY A 36 7.21 13.27 14.96
N LYS A 37 6.79 13.51 16.19
CA LYS A 37 5.85 12.66 16.90
C LYS A 37 4.87 13.49 17.71
N ALA A 38 3.58 13.21 17.52
CA ALA A 38 2.52 13.82 18.31
C ALA A 38 1.66 12.75 18.98
N LYS A 39 1.03 13.12 20.11
CA LYS A 39 -0.01 12.29 20.69
C LYS A 39 -1.19 12.23 19.71
N SER A 40 -1.70 11.03 19.43
CA SER A 40 -2.87 10.88 18.57
C SER A 40 -4.12 11.33 19.32
N LEU A 41 -4.71 12.40 18.85
CA LEU A 41 -6.00 12.89 19.30
C LEU A 41 -7.02 12.69 18.16
N GLY A 42 -8.22 12.28 18.50
CA GLY A 42 -9.31 12.10 17.52
C GLY A 42 -9.28 10.79 16.74
N VAL A 43 -8.34 9.87 17.01
CA VAL A 43 -8.31 8.52 16.42
C VAL A 43 -8.59 7.49 17.52
N HIS A 44 -9.54 6.60 17.28
CA HIS A 44 -9.88 5.52 18.20
C HIS A 44 -10.04 4.20 17.46
N ARG A 45 -9.30 3.18 17.86
CA ARG A 45 -9.28 1.84 17.23
C ARG A 45 -9.11 1.89 15.71
N GLY A 46 -8.22 2.78 15.24
CA GLY A 46 -7.95 2.95 13.81
C GLY A 46 -9.02 3.73 13.03
N VAL A 47 -10.00 4.33 13.71
CA VAL A 47 -11.07 5.14 13.11
C VAL A 47 -10.92 6.59 13.54
N VAL A 48 -11.01 7.51 12.59
CA VAL A 48 -11.01 8.96 12.87
C VAL A 48 -12.37 9.37 13.39
N ASN A 49 -12.46 9.68 14.70
CA ASN A 49 -13.68 10.14 15.36
C ASN A 49 -13.77 11.66 15.45
N ASN A 50 -12.62 12.35 15.44
CA ASN A 50 -12.54 13.81 15.44
C ASN A 50 -11.49 14.29 14.44
N ILE A 51 -11.97 14.78 13.30
CA ILE A 51 -11.13 15.22 12.19
C ILE A 51 -10.22 16.39 12.62
N THR A 52 -10.77 17.38 13.32
CA THR A 52 -10.00 18.58 13.75
C THR A 52 -8.84 18.21 14.66
N GLN A 53 -9.07 17.38 15.66
CA GLN A 53 -8.00 16.93 16.57
C GLN A 53 -6.98 16.06 15.83
N THR A 54 -7.41 15.22 14.89
CA THR A 54 -6.50 14.41 14.09
C THR A 54 -5.61 15.29 13.21
N ILE A 55 -6.16 16.31 12.55
CA ILE A 55 -5.40 17.28 11.76
C ILE A 55 -4.35 17.99 12.62
N GLN A 56 -4.71 18.46 13.82
CA GLN A 56 -3.77 19.10 14.72
C GLN A 56 -2.61 18.18 15.10
N SER A 57 -2.90 16.92 15.42
CA SER A 57 -1.87 15.93 15.75
C SER A 57 -0.96 15.62 14.55
N ILE A 58 -1.52 15.52 13.34
CA ILE A 58 -0.74 15.35 12.10
C ILE A 58 0.16 16.56 11.89
N GLN A 59 -0.40 17.77 11.94
CA GLN A 59 0.36 19.02 11.74
C GLN A 59 1.53 19.10 12.71
N GLN A 60 1.30 18.85 14.00
CA GLN A 60 2.36 18.86 15.01
C GLN A 60 3.49 17.88 14.68
N SER A 61 3.15 16.65 14.25
CA SER A 61 4.18 15.66 13.90
C SER A 61 4.95 16.03 12.65
N VAL A 62 4.29 16.65 11.66
CA VAL A 62 4.91 17.12 10.42
C VAL A 62 5.83 18.29 10.70
N ASP A 63 5.38 19.31 11.44
CA ASP A 63 6.19 20.49 11.79
C ASP A 63 7.47 20.10 12.56
N GLU A 64 7.36 19.14 13.47
CA GLU A 64 8.51 18.61 14.19
C GLU A 64 9.48 17.86 13.27
N ALA A 65 8.96 17.04 12.33
CA ALA A 65 9.78 16.34 11.35
C ALA A 65 10.48 17.30 10.38
N GLU A 66 9.81 18.35 9.91
CA GLU A 66 10.39 19.42 9.10
C GLU A 66 11.53 20.13 9.86
N SER A 67 11.28 20.47 11.12
CA SER A 67 12.27 21.14 11.97
C SER A 67 13.50 20.27 12.22
N ALA A 68 13.31 18.97 12.42
CA ALA A 68 14.38 18.02 12.68
C ALA A 68 15.20 17.70 11.42
N SER A 69 14.56 17.61 10.24
CA SER A 69 15.21 17.26 8.99
C SER A 69 15.77 18.45 8.22
N GLY A 70 15.24 19.63 8.44
CA GLY A 70 15.50 20.82 7.61
C GLY A 70 14.81 20.81 6.25
N GLU A 71 13.97 19.79 5.98
CA GLU A 71 13.27 19.61 4.70
C GLU A 71 11.80 20.05 4.81
N LYS A 72 11.28 20.63 3.73
CA LYS A 72 9.85 20.95 3.60
C LYS A 72 9.07 19.74 3.08
N ILE A 73 7.99 19.42 3.79
CA ILE A 73 7.15 18.24 3.49
C ILE A 73 5.95 18.68 2.64
N GLY A 74 6.00 18.34 1.34
CA GLY A 74 4.91 18.60 0.40
C GLY A 74 4.05 17.36 0.12
N THR A 75 4.64 16.18 0.21
CA THR A 75 3.97 14.91 -0.08
C THR A 75 4.37 13.87 0.96
N VAL A 76 3.42 13.06 1.38
CA VAL A 76 3.64 11.98 2.34
C VAL A 76 3.05 10.67 1.83
N VAL A 77 3.68 9.55 2.21
CA VAL A 77 3.10 8.22 2.09
C VAL A 77 2.49 7.88 3.45
N VAL A 78 1.19 7.62 3.48
CA VAL A 78 0.45 7.36 4.71
C VAL A 78 0.24 5.87 4.91
N GLY A 79 0.66 5.36 6.06
CA GLY A 79 0.27 4.05 6.54
C GLY A 79 -1.10 4.12 7.21
N ILE A 80 -2.03 3.24 6.80
CA ILE A 80 -3.35 3.12 7.41
C ILE A 80 -3.57 1.71 7.93
N ALA A 81 -4.19 1.61 9.09
CA ALA A 81 -4.65 0.35 9.66
C ALA A 81 -5.94 0.58 10.44
N GLY A 82 -6.84 -0.36 10.38
CA GLY A 82 -8.11 -0.26 11.10
C GLY A 82 -8.98 -1.49 10.87
N GLN A 83 -9.96 -1.69 11.74
CA GLN A 83 -10.88 -2.82 11.66
C GLN A 83 -11.81 -2.80 10.43
N HIS A 84 -11.87 -1.69 9.70
CA HIS A 84 -12.57 -1.55 8.44
C HIS A 84 -11.77 -2.09 7.24
N ILE A 85 -10.46 -2.34 7.42
CA ILE A 85 -9.63 -3.01 6.40
C ILE A 85 -9.74 -4.51 6.63
N ARG A 86 -10.27 -5.21 5.64
CA ARG A 86 -10.49 -6.66 5.70
C ARG A 86 -9.78 -7.35 4.55
N SER A 87 -9.32 -8.56 4.79
CA SER A 87 -8.81 -9.45 3.75
C SER A 87 -9.89 -10.46 3.36
N LEU A 88 -10.03 -10.68 2.06
CA LEU A 88 -10.89 -11.70 1.48
C LEU A 88 -10.03 -12.63 0.64
N HIS A 89 -10.15 -13.94 0.85
CA HIS A 89 -9.57 -14.92 -0.06
C HIS A 89 -10.58 -15.23 -1.16
N HIS A 90 -10.15 -15.12 -2.40
CA HIS A 90 -10.96 -15.40 -3.57
C HIS A 90 -10.13 -16.21 -4.58
N SER A 91 -10.77 -17.10 -5.29
CA SER A 91 -10.18 -17.83 -6.41
C SER A 91 -10.97 -17.51 -7.66
N ASP A 92 -10.27 -17.14 -8.71
CA ASP A 92 -10.86 -16.85 -9.99
C ASP A 92 -10.01 -17.48 -11.11
N TYR A 93 -10.52 -17.53 -12.32
CA TYR A 93 -9.82 -18.12 -13.44
C TYR A 93 -10.14 -17.39 -14.75
N ILE A 94 -9.22 -17.47 -15.68
CA ILE A 94 -9.43 -17.10 -17.07
C ILE A 94 -9.16 -18.30 -17.96
N THR A 95 -9.89 -18.40 -19.07
CA THR A 95 -9.59 -19.32 -20.13
C THR A 95 -8.85 -18.57 -21.24
N ARG A 96 -7.77 -19.13 -21.70
CA ARG A 96 -6.98 -18.60 -22.82
C ARG A 96 -7.44 -19.27 -24.13
N SER A 97 -7.64 -18.46 -25.14
CA SER A 97 -8.02 -18.96 -26.48
C SER A 97 -6.87 -19.59 -27.27
N ASN A 98 -5.64 -19.40 -26.82
CA ASN A 98 -4.44 -19.89 -27.49
C ASN A 98 -3.46 -20.49 -26.47
N SER A 99 -3.58 -21.81 -26.26
CA SER A 99 -2.70 -22.59 -25.39
C SER A 99 -1.29 -22.79 -25.95
N ASP A 100 -1.07 -22.53 -27.25
CA ASP A 100 0.23 -22.66 -27.91
C ASP A 100 1.15 -21.47 -27.66
N LYS A 101 0.61 -20.40 -27.07
CA LYS A 101 1.40 -19.26 -26.60
C LYS A 101 1.66 -19.37 -25.11
N VAL A 102 2.83 -18.91 -24.68
CA VAL A 102 3.16 -18.81 -23.27
C VAL A 102 2.28 -17.77 -22.57
N ILE A 103 2.05 -17.96 -21.29
CA ILE A 103 1.39 -16.99 -20.42
C ILE A 103 2.27 -15.75 -20.34
N ASP A 104 1.68 -14.58 -20.53
CA ASP A 104 2.33 -13.28 -20.44
C ASP A 104 1.71 -12.39 -19.34
N GLU A 105 2.25 -11.20 -19.17
CA GLU A 105 1.78 -10.22 -18.18
C GLU A 105 0.32 -9.82 -18.43
N ASN A 106 -0.12 -9.74 -19.71
CA ASN A 106 -1.50 -9.36 -20.02
C ASN A 106 -2.51 -10.41 -19.52
N ASP A 107 -2.13 -11.69 -19.51
CA ASP A 107 -2.98 -12.75 -18.97
C ASP A 107 -3.16 -12.56 -17.45
N ILE A 108 -2.08 -12.21 -16.75
CA ILE A 108 -2.13 -11.92 -15.30
C ILE A 108 -2.97 -10.67 -15.03
N ASP A 109 -2.77 -9.60 -15.79
CA ASP A 109 -3.54 -8.37 -15.66
C ASP A 109 -5.04 -8.59 -15.91
N ARG A 110 -5.38 -9.42 -16.88
CA ARG A 110 -6.78 -9.81 -17.15
C ARG A 110 -7.39 -10.52 -15.95
N LEU A 111 -6.68 -11.47 -15.34
CA LEU A 111 -7.14 -12.18 -14.15
C LEU A 111 -7.32 -11.23 -12.95
N ILE A 112 -6.33 -10.38 -12.68
CA ILE A 112 -6.41 -9.38 -11.60
C ILE A 112 -7.56 -8.41 -11.83
N ASN A 113 -7.72 -7.89 -13.05
CA ASN A 113 -8.81 -6.97 -13.41
C ASN A 113 -10.20 -7.63 -13.29
N GLN A 114 -10.29 -8.95 -13.46
CA GLN A 114 -11.53 -9.69 -13.24
C GLN A 114 -11.89 -9.70 -11.76
N VAL A 115 -10.93 -9.93 -10.88
CA VAL A 115 -11.13 -9.88 -9.42
C VAL A 115 -11.58 -8.49 -8.96
N TYR A 116 -11.06 -7.41 -9.53
CA TYR A 116 -11.52 -6.04 -9.22
C TYR A 116 -12.98 -5.77 -9.59
N LYS A 117 -13.59 -6.60 -10.45
CA LYS A 117 -15.01 -6.49 -10.82
C LYS A 117 -15.96 -7.23 -9.89
N LEU A 118 -15.45 -7.88 -8.85
CA LEU A 118 -16.29 -8.54 -7.86
C LEU A 118 -17.26 -7.53 -7.23
N VAL A 119 -18.50 -7.97 -7.11
CA VAL A 119 -19.52 -7.17 -6.42
C VAL A 119 -19.28 -7.25 -4.92
N MET A 120 -18.93 -6.12 -4.34
CA MET A 120 -18.73 -5.97 -2.90
C MET A 120 -20.02 -5.55 -2.20
N LEU A 121 -20.05 -5.66 -0.88
CA LEU A 121 -21.17 -5.15 -0.07
C LEU A 121 -21.26 -3.62 -0.19
N PRO A 122 -22.46 -3.03 -0.03
CA PRO A 122 -22.59 -1.58 -0.05
C PRO A 122 -21.63 -0.89 0.94
N GLY A 123 -20.87 0.08 0.45
CA GLY A 123 -19.87 0.80 1.23
C GLY A 123 -18.50 0.11 1.33
N GLU A 124 -18.30 -1.00 0.65
CA GLU A 124 -17.00 -1.67 0.54
C GLU A 124 -16.39 -1.49 -0.85
N GLU A 125 -15.08 -1.37 -0.88
CA GLU A 125 -14.29 -1.21 -2.10
C GLU A 125 -13.01 -2.06 -2.00
N ILE A 126 -12.60 -2.67 -3.11
CA ILE A 126 -11.34 -3.40 -3.20
C ILE A 126 -10.22 -2.38 -3.38
N ILE A 127 -9.38 -2.22 -2.35
CA ILE A 127 -8.22 -1.32 -2.40
C ILE A 127 -7.00 -1.98 -3.03
N HIS A 128 -6.86 -3.29 -2.92
CA HIS A 128 -5.73 -4.01 -3.48
C HIS A 128 -6.02 -5.49 -3.70
N VAL A 129 -5.48 -6.06 -4.79
CA VAL A 129 -5.50 -7.49 -5.10
C VAL A 129 -4.09 -8.02 -5.04
N LEU A 130 -3.86 -9.02 -4.18
CA LEU A 130 -2.55 -9.65 -3.97
C LEU A 130 -2.62 -11.11 -4.42
N PRO A 131 -2.09 -11.44 -5.61
CA PRO A 131 -1.98 -12.83 -6.03
C PRO A 131 -1.14 -13.63 -5.02
N GLN A 132 -1.62 -14.79 -4.63
CA GLN A 132 -0.94 -15.69 -3.69
C GLN A 132 -0.25 -16.83 -4.44
N ASP A 133 -1.03 -17.59 -5.16
CA ASP A 133 -0.60 -18.73 -5.96
C ASP A 133 -1.42 -18.79 -7.24
N PHE A 134 -0.83 -19.35 -8.28
CA PHE A 134 -1.48 -19.62 -9.53
C PHE A 134 -1.64 -21.13 -9.73
N LYS A 135 -2.62 -21.49 -10.54
CA LYS A 135 -2.83 -22.86 -11.03
C LYS A 135 -2.89 -22.80 -12.55
N VAL A 136 -2.10 -23.61 -13.23
CA VAL A 136 -2.07 -23.72 -14.69
C VAL A 136 -2.39 -25.16 -15.07
N ASP A 137 -3.47 -25.40 -15.81
CA ASP A 137 -3.91 -26.73 -16.27
C ASP A 137 -3.88 -27.83 -15.19
N GLY A 138 -4.28 -27.47 -13.97
CA GLY A 138 -4.32 -28.41 -12.84
C GLY A 138 -3.06 -28.43 -11.98
N GLN A 139 -1.93 -27.90 -12.44
CA GLN A 139 -0.72 -27.75 -11.64
C GLN A 139 -0.87 -26.55 -10.71
N ALA A 140 -0.87 -26.79 -9.40
CA ALA A 140 -1.07 -25.79 -8.35
C ALA A 140 0.26 -25.24 -7.81
N GLU A 141 0.16 -24.26 -6.89
CA GLU A 141 1.28 -23.66 -6.14
C GLU A 141 2.35 -22.99 -7.02
N ILE A 142 1.95 -22.47 -8.18
CA ILE A 142 2.84 -21.76 -9.08
C ILE A 142 2.94 -20.32 -8.63
N LYS A 143 4.15 -19.85 -8.35
CA LYS A 143 4.40 -18.44 -7.93
C LYS A 143 4.52 -17.51 -9.12
N THR A 144 5.09 -17.97 -10.22
CA THR A 144 5.33 -17.18 -11.43
C THR A 144 4.91 -17.98 -12.65
N PRO A 145 3.67 -17.79 -13.17
CA PRO A 145 3.16 -18.55 -14.31
C PRO A 145 3.66 -18.00 -15.66
N ILE A 146 4.24 -16.81 -15.70
CA ILE A 146 4.75 -16.18 -16.93
C ILE A 146 5.80 -17.08 -17.59
N GLY A 147 5.64 -17.32 -18.89
CA GLY A 147 6.50 -18.21 -19.65
C GLY A 147 6.05 -19.68 -19.69
N MET A 148 5.03 -20.07 -18.90
CA MET A 148 4.44 -21.40 -18.96
C MET A 148 3.42 -21.50 -20.10
N TYR A 149 3.23 -22.70 -20.63
CA TYR A 149 2.12 -23.02 -21.52
C TYR A 149 0.91 -23.46 -20.71
N GLY A 150 -0.30 -23.09 -21.15
CA GLY A 150 -1.55 -23.48 -20.51
C GLY A 150 -2.76 -22.77 -21.13
N GLY A 151 -3.94 -23.35 -20.97
CA GLY A 151 -5.20 -22.88 -21.56
C GLY A 151 -6.16 -22.18 -20.61
#